data_82e9df063071a5eebd3cc1f2793b41a6
#
_entry.id   82e9df063071a5eebd3cc1f2793b41a6
#
_cell.length_a   1.000
_cell.length_b   1.000
_cell.length_c   1.000
_cell.angle_alpha   90.00
_cell.angle_beta   90.00
_cell.angle_gamma   90.00
#
_symmetry.space_group_name_H-M   'P 1'
#
loop_
_entity.id
_entity.type
_entity.pdbx_description
1 polymer ?
#
loop_
_entity_poly.entity_id
_entity_poly.type
_entity_poly.pdbx_seq_one_letter_code
_entity_poly.pdbx_strand_id
1 'polypeptide(L)'
;VDDDRHAAISGWLSRIAAEAARLDEFRVTPTAALTEKLAETGTGGLKKRVSAAEILQRPGVRYDDLSSLVDGFAPGLHAPDEVDVLEIGVKYRGYAARESERMEETRRLELLKLPLELPAGREIALSAGAREVLASKRFDDIAQAARTRCLGRADLAILWALFGSDADRPSTPEK
;
A
#
# COMPACT_ATOMS: atom_id res chain seq x y z
N VAL A 1 -2.27 -40.17 5.66
CA VAL A 1 -3.35 -39.49 4.89
C VAL A 1 -3.26 -37.98 5.05
N ASP A 2 -2.78 -37.47 6.20
CA ASP A 2 -2.66 -36.02 6.45
C ASP A 2 -1.37 -35.44 5.83
N ASP A 3 -0.27 -36.19 5.90
CA ASP A 3 1.06 -35.76 5.38
C ASP A 3 1.06 -35.63 3.84
N ASP A 4 0.39 -36.52 3.12
CA ASP A 4 0.30 -36.46 1.66
C ASP A 4 -0.52 -35.27 1.19
N ARG A 5 -1.60 -34.97 1.91
CA ARG A 5 -2.43 -33.77 1.65
C ARG A 5 -1.65 -32.49 1.93
N HIS A 6 -0.93 -32.45 3.04
CA HIS A 6 -0.10 -31.32 3.41
C HIS A 6 1.00 -31.08 2.37
N ALA A 7 1.68 -32.14 1.94
CA ALA A 7 2.70 -32.04 0.88
C ALA A 7 2.11 -31.57 -0.45
N ALA A 8 0.93 -32.05 -0.84
CA ALA A 8 0.26 -31.61 -2.07
C ALA A 8 -0.12 -30.11 -2.03
N ILE A 9 -0.69 -29.65 -0.90
CA ILE A 9 -1.05 -28.23 -0.73
C ILE A 9 0.19 -27.35 -0.70
N SER A 10 1.25 -27.77 0.00
CA SER A 10 2.51 -27.04 0.06
C SER A 10 3.17 -26.93 -1.33
N GLY A 11 3.16 -28.01 -2.12
CA GLY A 11 3.65 -28.02 -3.49
C GLY A 11 2.84 -27.10 -4.40
N TRP A 12 1.53 -27.10 -4.26
CA TRP A 12 0.60 -26.23 -4.99
C TRP A 12 0.88 -24.74 -4.68
N LEU A 13 0.95 -24.38 -3.40
CA LEU A 13 1.30 -23.01 -2.99
C LEU A 13 2.70 -22.58 -3.46
N SER A 14 3.66 -23.49 -3.44
CA SER A 14 5.02 -23.21 -3.88
C SER A 14 5.09 -22.89 -5.38
N ARG A 15 4.30 -23.58 -6.23
CA ARG A 15 4.25 -23.27 -7.67
C ARG A 15 3.66 -21.88 -7.91
N ILE A 16 2.58 -21.53 -7.22
CA ILE A 16 1.95 -20.19 -7.32
C ILE A 16 2.94 -19.11 -6.88
N ALA A 17 3.63 -19.32 -5.75
CA ALA A 17 4.61 -18.35 -5.24
C ALA A 17 5.80 -18.18 -6.19
N ALA A 18 6.30 -19.27 -6.76
CA ALA A 18 7.39 -19.24 -7.74
C ALA A 18 6.98 -18.46 -9.00
N GLU A 19 5.77 -18.68 -9.51
CA GLU A 19 5.26 -17.95 -10.66
C GLU A 19 5.03 -16.47 -10.35
N ALA A 20 4.52 -16.13 -9.16
CA ALA A 20 4.39 -14.74 -8.73
C ALA A 20 5.75 -14.03 -8.69
N ALA A 21 6.78 -14.68 -8.16
CA ALA A 21 8.15 -14.14 -8.16
C ALA A 21 8.69 -13.97 -9.58
N ARG A 22 8.46 -14.95 -10.47
CA ARG A 22 8.85 -14.86 -11.88
C ARG A 22 8.19 -13.67 -12.59
N LEU A 23 6.91 -13.41 -12.34
CA LEU A 23 6.19 -12.26 -12.85
C LEU A 23 6.79 -10.93 -12.38
N ASP A 24 7.23 -10.86 -11.12
CA ASP A 24 7.88 -9.66 -10.56
C ASP A 24 9.26 -9.40 -11.21
N GLU A 25 9.99 -10.45 -11.55
CA GLU A 25 11.32 -10.35 -12.17
C GLU A 25 11.25 -10.12 -13.70
N PHE A 26 10.21 -10.60 -14.36
CA PHE A 26 10.07 -10.49 -15.81
C PHE A 26 9.83 -9.02 -16.22
N ARG A 27 10.87 -8.41 -16.81
CA ARG A 27 10.84 -6.98 -17.16
C ARG A 27 10.36 -6.75 -18.59
N VAL A 28 9.30 -5.97 -18.71
CA VAL A 28 8.63 -5.62 -19.96
C VAL A 28 8.99 -4.18 -20.35
N THR A 29 9.54 -4.03 -21.54
CA THR A 29 9.85 -2.71 -22.12
C THR A 29 8.63 -2.20 -22.89
N PRO A 30 8.25 -0.92 -22.76
CA PRO A 30 7.16 -0.34 -23.54
C PRO A 30 7.44 -0.42 -25.04
N THR A 31 6.50 -0.98 -25.79
CA THR A 31 6.47 -0.94 -27.25
C THR A 31 5.18 -0.27 -27.72
N ALA A 32 5.15 0.25 -28.95
CA ALA A 32 3.93 0.83 -29.50
C ALA A 32 2.80 -0.21 -29.56
N ALA A 33 3.12 -1.44 -29.98
CA ALA A 33 2.16 -2.54 -30.06
C ALA A 33 1.59 -2.93 -28.69
N LEU A 34 2.42 -3.02 -27.66
CA LEU A 34 1.97 -3.30 -26.30
C LEU A 34 1.10 -2.17 -25.75
N THR A 35 1.47 -0.93 -26.03
CA THR A 35 0.72 0.25 -25.61
C THR A 35 -0.68 0.29 -26.23
N GLU A 36 -0.78 -0.04 -27.52
CA GLU A 36 -2.05 -0.14 -28.24
C GLU A 36 -2.94 -1.24 -27.66
N LYS A 37 -2.40 -2.45 -27.51
CA LYS A 37 -3.14 -3.58 -26.91
C LYS A 37 -3.63 -3.28 -25.49
N LEU A 38 -2.81 -2.62 -24.66
CA LEU A 38 -3.23 -2.21 -23.32
C LEU A 38 -4.29 -1.09 -23.34
N ALA A 39 -4.27 -0.22 -24.34
CA ALA A 39 -5.32 0.78 -24.50
C ALA A 39 -6.68 0.14 -24.80
N GLU A 40 -6.72 -0.97 -25.55
CA GLU A 40 -7.93 -1.75 -25.80
C GLU A 40 -8.55 -2.34 -24.54
N THR A 41 -7.73 -2.65 -23.52
CA THR A 41 -8.20 -3.09 -22.19
C THR A 41 -8.67 -1.94 -21.30
N GLY A 42 -8.66 -0.69 -21.80
CA GLY A 42 -9.06 0.50 -21.05
C GLY A 42 -8.07 1.00 -20.01
N THR A 43 -6.84 0.47 -20.00
CA THR A 43 -5.86 0.74 -18.92
C THR A 43 -4.73 1.68 -19.30
N GLY A 44 -4.77 2.32 -20.45
CA GLY A 44 -3.74 3.24 -20.93
C GLY A 44 -2.38 2.59 -21.20
N GLY A 45 -1.52 3.26 -21.96
CA GLY A 45 -0.21 2.75 -22.35
C GLY A 45 0.84 2.71 -21.25
N LEU A 46 1.96 2.06 -21.53
CA LEU A 46 3.13 2.04 -20.67
C LEU A 46 4.06 3.22 -20.97
N LYS A 47 4.51 3.94 -19.94
CA LYS A 47 5.47 5.05 -20.10
C LYS A 47 6.89 4.67 -19.69
N LYS A 48 7.04 3.59 -18.92
CA LYS A 48 8.34 3.10 -18.39
C LYS A 48 8.37 1.59 -18.38
N ARG A 49 9.57 1.04 -18.23
CA ARG A 49 9.76 -0.40 -18.04
C ARG A 49 9.09 -0.85 -16.74
N VAL A 50 8.29 -1.90 -16.82
CA VAL A 50 7.50 -2.45 -15.70
C VAL A 50 7.71 -3.95 -15.60
N SER A 51 7.24 -4.59 -14.52
CA SER A 51 7.21 -6.05 -14.42
C SER A 51 5.95 -6.62 -15.09
N ALA A 52 5.97 -7.91 -15.44
CA ALA A 52 4.78 -8.60 -15.90
C ALA A 52 3.67 -8.61 -14.82
N ALA A 53 4.06 -8.67 -13.54
CA ALA A 53 3.12 -8.53 -12.43
C ALA A 53 2.42 -7.17 -12.43
N GLU A 54 3.12 -6.07 -12.71
CA GLU A 54 2.50 -4.73 -12.81
C GLU A 54 1.52 -4.63 -13.98
N ILE A 55 1.74 -5.40 -15.07
CA ILE A 55 0.78 -5.49 -16.17
C ILE A 55 -0.45 -6.29 -15.73
N LEU A 56 -0.26 -7.44 -15.05
CA LEU A 56 -1.34 -8.27 -14.54
C LEU A 56 -2.21 -7.56 -13.48
N GLN A 57 -1.64 -6.62 -12.73
CA GLN A 57 -2.38 -5.80 -11.75
C GLN A 57 -3.41 -4.86 -12.40
N ARG A 58 -3.33 -4.66 -13.72
CA ARG A 58 -4.24 -3.75 -14.41
C ARG A 58 -5.65 -4.35 -14.51
N PRO A 59 -6.69 -3.54 -14.33
CA PRO A 59 -8.07 -3.99 -14.55
C PRO A 59 -8.22 -4.54 -15.98
N GLY A 60 -8.96 -5.64 -16.14
CA GLY A 60 -9.23 -6.24 -17.44
C GLY A 60 -8.09 -7.10 -18.02
N VAL A 61 -6.89 -7.10 -17.46
CA VAL A 61 -5.79 -8.00 -17.88
C VAL A 61 -5.86 -9.29 -17.08
N ARG A 62 -5.83 -10.43 -17.79
CA ARG A 62 -5.76 -11.77 -17.20
C ARG A 62 -4.37 -12.35 -17.34
N TYR A 63 -4.07 -13.38 -16.57
CA TYR A 63 -2.77 -14.06 -16.66
C TYR A 63 -2.51 -14.65 -18.05
N ASP A 64 -3.52 -15.27 -18.67
CA ASP A 64 -3.42 -15.85 -20.01
C ASP A 64 -3.16 -14.78 -21.09
N ASP A 65 -3.63 -13.56 -20.89
CA ASP A 65 -3.42 -12.45 -21.81
C ASP A 65 -1.96 -12.04 -21.90
N LEU A 66 -1.16 -12.31 -20.86
CA LEU A 66 0.25 -11.94 -20.83
C LEU A 66 1.05 -12.56 -21.97
N SER A 67 0.69 -13.77 -22.42
CA SER A 67 1.35 -14.44 -23.54
C SER A 67 1.16 -13.70 -24.88
N SER A 68 0.02 -13.01 -25.03
CA SER A 68 -0.29 -12.22 -26.23
C SER A 68 0.14 -10.76 -26.11
N LEU A 69 0.20 -10.23 -24.88
CA LEU A 69 0.57 -8.85 -24.61
C LEU A 69 2.08 -8.64 -24.54
N VAL A 70 2.81 -9.62 -24.03
CA VAL A 70 4.23 -9.49 -23.68
C VAL A 70 5.07 -10.44 -24.48
N ASP A 71 5.92 -9.89 -25.35
CA ASP A 71 6.80 -10.68 -26.18
C ASP A 71 7.76 -11.54 -25.34
N GLY A 72 7.84 -12.83 -25.66
CA GLY A 72 8.71 -13.79 -24.97
C GLY A 72 8.17 -14.27 -23.62
N PHE A 73 6.98 -13.86 -23.22
CA PHE A 73 6.35 -14.39 -22.01
C PHE A 73 5.62 -15.72 -22.33
N ALA A 74 5.94 -16.77 -21.57
CA ALA A 74 5.22 -18.03 -21.59
C ALA A 74 4.64 -18.29 -20.19
N PRO A 75 3.34 -18.61 -20.06
CA PRO A 75 2.71 -18.96 -18.77
C PRO A 75 3.42 -20.15 -18.12
N GLY A 76 3.68 -20.08 -16.84
CA GLY A 76 4.24 -21.18 -16.03
C GLY A 76 3.18 -22.00 -15.32
N LEU A 77 1.93 -21.50 -15.22
CA LEU A 77 0.78 -22.18 -14.64
C LEU A 77 -0.30 -22.40 -15.70
N HIS A 78 -0.95 -23.55 -15.64
CA HIS A 78 -2.01 -23.95 -16.58
C HIS A 78 -3.27 -24.46 -15.88
N ALA A 79 -3.18 -24.83 -14.59
CA ALA A 79 -4.33 -25.26 -13.82
C ALA A 79 -5.20 -24.03 -13.45
N PRO A 80 -6.50 -24.03 -13.76
CA PRO A 80 -7.37 -22.87 -13.55
C PRO A 80 -7.38 -22.34 -12.11
N ASP A 81 -7.37 -23.26 -11.13
CA ASP A 81 -7.33 -22.94 -9.71
C ASP A 81 -6.02 -22.25 -9.28
N GLU A 82 -4.88 -22.68 -9.85
CA GLU A 82 -3.58 -22.03 -9.62
C GLU A 82 -3.55 -20.63 -10.23
N VAL A 83 -4.07 -20.49 -11.45
CA VAL A 83 -4.15 -19.20 -12.15
C VAL A 83 -5.05 -18.23 -11.41
N ASP A 84 -6.23 -18.67 -10.95
CA ASP A 84 -7.18 -17.84 -10.22
C ASP A 84 -6.54 -17.31 -8.92
N VAL A 85 -5.88 -18.17 -8.15
CA VAL A 85 -5.20 -17.75 -6.91
C VAL A 85 -4.02 -16.83 -7.19
N LEU A 86 -3.24 -17.09 -8.25
CA LEU A 86 -2.16 -16.20 -8.68
C LEU A 86 -2.71 -14.81 -9.02
N GLU A 87 -3.74 -14.74 -9.88
CA GLU A 87 -4.35 -13.47 -10.30
C GLU A 87 -4.88 -12.67 -9.11
N ILE A 88 -5.62 -13.33 -8.23
CA ILE A 88 -6.13 -12.72 -6.99
C ILE A 88 -4.95 -12.16 -6.19
N GLY A 89 -3.93 -12.98 -5.91
CA GLY A 89 -2.77 -12.59 -5.12
C GLY A 89 -2.02 -11.41 -5.71
N VAL A 90 -1.78 -11.40 -7.02
CA VAL A 90 -1.07 -10.32 -7.71
C VAL A 90 -1.90 -9.03 -7.75
N LYS A 91 -3.20 -9.12 -8.07
CA LYS A 91 -4.10 -7.95 -8.14
C LYS A 91 -4.35 -7.32 -6.77
N TYR A 92 -4.53 -8.15 -5.73
CA TYR A 92 -4.72 -7.66 -4.36
C TYR A 92 -3.46 -7.10 -3.71
N ARG A 93 -2.26 -7.48 -4.17
CA ARG A 93 -0.99 -7.00 -3.61
C ARG A 93 -0.89 -5.47 -3.58
N GLY A 94 -1.33 -4.80 -4.63
CA GLY A 94 -1.36 -3.33 -4.69
C GLY A 94 -2.37 -2.70 -3.72
N TYR A 95 -3.45 -3.38 -3.38
CA TYR A 95 -4.40 -2.94 -2.36
C TYR A 95 -3.86 -3.20 -0.96
N ALA A 96 -3.28 -4.38 -0.72
CA ALA A 96 -2.69 -4.74 0.55
C ALA A 96 -1.53 -3.81 0.93
N ALA A 97 -0.67 -3.45 -0.02
CA ALA A 97 0.43 -2.51 0.21
C ALA A 97 -0.10 -1.12 0.63
N ARG A 98 -1.09 -0.59 -0.09
CA ARG A 98 -1.70 0.70 0.24
C ARG A 98 -2.42 0.69 1.59
N GLU A 99 -3.08 -0.41 1.92
CA GLU A 99 -3.76 -0.54 3.21
C GLU A 99 -2.75 -0.67 4.35
N SER A 100 -1.65 -1.41 4.14
CA SER A 100 -0.54 -1.48 5.10
C SER A 100 0.10 -0.11 5.34
N GLU A 101 0.33 0.68 4.28
CA GLU A 101 0.82 2.05 4.42
C GLU A 101 -0.14 2.93 5.22
N ARG A 102 -1.44 2.83 4.97
CA ARG A 102 -2.48 3.55 5.72
C ARG A 102 -2.52 3.13 7.19
N MET A 103 -2.43 1.84 7.45
CA MET A 103 -2.41 1.31 8.82
C MET A 103 -1.15 1.78 9.56
N GLU A 104 0.00 1.77 8.90
CA GLU A 104 1.25 2.26 9.48
C GLU A 104 1.21 3.77 9.75
N GLU A 105 0.66 4.56 8.81
CA GLU A 105 0.43 5.99 9.01
C GLU A 105 -0.51 6.25 10.20
N THR A 106 -1.61 5.50 10.28
CA THR A 106 -2.54 5.60 11.42
C THR A 106 -1.84 5.23 12.73
N ARG A 107 -1.07 4.14 12.75
CA ARG A 107 -0.32 3.71 13.92
C ARG A 107 0.71 4.75 14.37
N ARG A 108 1.40 5.37 13.42
CA ARG A 108 2.33 6.48 13.73
C ARG A 108 1.60 7.65 14.38
N LEU A 109 0.40 7.99 13.90
CA LEU A 109 -0.42 9.05 14.51
C LEU A 109 -0.90 8.67 15.92
N GLU A 110 -1.20 7.40 16.20
CA GLU A 110 -1.58 6.89 17.52
C GLU A 110 -0.42 6.92 18.54
N LEU A 111 0.81 6.78 18.07
CA LEU A 111 2.00 6.88 18.94
C LEU A 111 2.32 8.31 19.35
N LEU A 112 1.83 9.32 18.62
CA LEU A 112 2.09 10.73 18.91
C LEU A 112 1.12 11.27 19.94
N LYS A 113 1.57 11.34 21.18
CA LYS A 113 0.81 11.93 22.29
C LYS A 113 0.65 13.43 22.09
N LEU A 114 -0.57 13.92 22.25
CA LEU A 114 -0.84 15.35 22.32
C LEU A 114 -0.65 15.84 23.74
N PRO A 115 0.17 16.87 23.97
CA PRO A 115 0.29 17.48 25.30
C PRO A 115 -1.03 18.13 25.70
N LEU A 116 -1.26 18.25 27.02
CA LEU A 116 -2.45 18.89 27.57
C LEU A 116 -2.62 20.35 27.11
N GLU A 117 -1.52 21.02 26.86
CA GLU A 117 -1.48 22.42 26.38
C GLU A 117 -0.50 22.51 25.21
N LEU A 118 -0.95 23.16 24.15
CA LEU A 118 -0.06 23.45 23.00
C LEU A 118 1.00 24.49 23.44
N PRO A 119 2.26 24.35 22.99
CA PRO A 119 3.28 25.34 23.28
C PRO A 119 2.85 26.74 22.82
N ALA A 120 2.96 27.71 23.71
CA ALA A 120 2.53 29.09 23.45
C ALA A 120 3.11 29.65 22.13
N GLY A 121 2.26 30.21 21.31
CA GLY A 121 2.61 30.79 20.00
C GLY A 121 2.67 29.81 18.84
N ARG A 122 2.67 28.50 19.06
CA ARG A 122 2.64 27.49 17.98
C ARG A 122 1.24 27.15 17.49
N GLU A 123 0.22 27.42 18.30
CA GLU A 123 -1.19 27.34 17.94
C GLU A 123 -1.58 28.26 16.78
N ILE A 124 -0.80 29.32 16.51
CA ILE A 124 -1.05 30.29 15.43
C ILE A 124 -0.97 29.61 14.04
N ALA A 125 -0.18 28.56 13.90
CA ALA A 125 -0.05 27.81 12.66
C ALA A 125 -1.28 26.96 12.33
N LEU A 126 -2.11 26.65 13.33
CA LEU A 126 -3.33 25.83 13.16
C LEU A 126 -4.50 26.68 12.67
N SER A 127 -5.43 26.05 11.95
CA SER A 127 -6.69 26.69 11.57
C SER A 127 -7.51 27.11 12.78
N ALA A 128 -8.40 28.09 12.62
CA ALA A 128 -9.26 28.55 13.71
C ALA A 128 -10.11 27.41 14.29
N GLY A 129 -10.67 26.55 13.42
CA GLY A 129 -11.47 25.39 13.84
C GLY A 129 -10.63 24.35 14.61
N ALA A 130 -9.39 24.11 14.18
CA ALA A 130 -8.48 23.21 14.87
C ALA A 130 -8.15 23.72 16.27
N ARG A 131 -7.85 25.01 16.40
CA ARG A 131 -7.59 25.65 17.72
C ARG A 131 -8.77 25.53 18.66
N GLU A 132 -9.98 25.84 18.19
CA GLU A 132 -11.21 25.74 18.97
C GLU A 132 -11.47 24.31 19.47
N VAL A 133 -11.30 23.32 18.60
CA VAL A 133 -11.51 21.91 18.96
C VAL A 133 -10.45 21.43 19.95
N LEU A 134 -9.19 21.77 19.74
CA LEU A 134 -8.08 21.39 20.64
C LEU A 134 -8.19 22.09 22.01
N ALA A 135 -8.77 23.30 22.05
CA ALA A 135 -9.04 24.00 23.29
C ALA A 135 -10.28 23.45 24.05
N SER A 136 -11.29 22.96 23.31
CA SER A 136 -12.55 22.49 23.89
C SER A 136 -12.57 21.02 24.27
N LYS A 137 -11.71 20.20 23.63
CA LYS A 137 -11.64 18.75 23.81
C LYS A 137 -10.22 18.31 24.09
N ARG A 138 -10.07 17.33 24.96
CA ARG A 138 -8.81 16.64 25.21
C ARG A 138 -8.70 15.45 24.27
N PHE A 139 -7.53 15.28 23.71
CA PHE A 139 -7.18 14.13 22.88
C PHE A 139 -5.90 13.50 23.44
N ASP A 140 -5.88 12.19 23.54
CA ASP A 140 -4.72 11.46 24.04
C ASP A 140 -3.60 11.38 23.00
N ASP A 141 -3.99 11.35 21.71
CA ASP A 141 -3.08 11.23 20.57
C ASP A 141 -3.60 11.98 19.34
N ILE A 142 -2.72 12.12 18.36
CA ILE A 142 -3.06 12.81 17.10
C ILE A 142 -4.09 12.01 16.28
N ALA A 143 -4.10 10.68 16.35
CA ALA A 143 -5.08 9.88 15.63
C ALA A 143 -6.50 10.10 16.15
N GLN A 144 -6.67 10.24 17.49
CA GLN A 144 -7.95 10.58 18.08
C GLN A 144 -8.41 11.98 17.62
N ALA A 145 -7.49 12.94 17.57
CA ALA A 145 -7.78 14.27 17.06
C ALA A 145 -8.13 14.26 15.57
N ALA A 146 -7.46 13.46 14.75
CA ALA A 146 -7.69 13.31 13.33
C ALA A 146 -9.08 12.74 12.97
N ARG A 147 -9.69 11.96 13.86
CA ARG A 147 -11.05 11.44 13.69
C ARG A 147 -12.12 12.54 13.81
N THR A 148 -11.75 13.72 14.29
CA THR A 148 -12.65 14.87 14.31
C THR A 148 -12.67 15.55 12.95
N ARG A 149 -13.85 15.86 12.43
CA ARG A 149 -13.98 16.53 11.13
C ARG A 149 -13.44 17.96 11.07
N CYS A 150 -13.05 18.51 12.21
CA CYS A 150 -12.59 19.89 12.35
C CYS A 150 -11.07 20.05 12.15
N LEU A 151 -10.31 18.95 12.10
CA LEU A 151 -8.89 18.93 11.82
C LEU A 151 -8.65 18.55 10.37
N GLY A 152 -8.13 19.48 9.59
CA GLY A 152 -7.76 19.26 8.20
C GLY A 152 -6.38 18.59 8.06
N ARG A 153 -6.04 18.13 6.85
CA ARG A 153 -4.71 17.55 6.55
C ARG A 153 -3.56 18.49 6.90
N ALA A 154 -3.74 19.80 6.67
CA ALA A 154 -2.74 20.81 7.00
C ALA A 154 -2.52 20.91 8.51
N ASP A 155 -3.60 20.90 9.32
CA ASP A 155 -3.52 20.93 10.77
C ASP A 155 -2.82 19.68 11.32
N LEU A 156 -3.11 18.50 10.77
CA LEU A 156 -2.45 17.24 11.15
C LEU A 156 -0.96 17.27 10.80
N ALA A 157 -0.58 17.81 9.65
CA ALA A 157 0.82 17.97 9.26
C ALA A 157 1.58 18.91 10.21
N ILE A 158 0.93 19.98 10.65
CA ILE A 158 1.49 20.91 11.64
C ILE A 158 1.66 20.22 13.01
N LEU A 159 0.64 19.52 13.49
CA LEU A 159 0.73 18.76 14.74
C LEU A 159 1.83 17.69 14.66
N TRP A 160 1.94 17.00 13.53
CA TRP A 160 3.04 16.09 13.28
C TRP A 160 4.42 16.77 13.36
N ALA A 161 4.59 17.91 12.69
CA ALA A 161 5.85 18.67 12.70
C ALA A 161 6.20 19.18 14.11
N LEU A 162 5.19 19.48 14.93
CA LEU A 162 5.38 19.97 16.31
C LEU A 162 5.75 18.87 17.29
N PHE A 163 5.17 17.67 17.15
CA PHE A 163 5.26 16.61 18.15
C PHE A 163 5.92 15.32 17.63
N GLY A 164 6.07 15.16 16.31
CA GLY A 164 6.65 13.97 15.69
C GLY A 164 8.15 13.81 15.94
N SER A 165 8.88 14.91 16.11
CA SER A 165 10.32 14.89 16.35
C SER A 165 10.72 14.44 17.76
N ASP A 166 9.80 14.45 18.72
CA ASP A 166 10.07 13.97 20.09
C ASP A 166 9.85 12.45 20.25
N ALA A 167 9.09 11.82 19.34
CA ALA A 167 8.86 10.37 19.39
C ALA A 167 10.11 9.54 18.97
N ASP A 168 11.07 10.16 18.29
CA ASP A 168 12.31 9.52 17.83
C ASP A 168 13.50 9.76 18.80
N ARG A 169 13.29 10.45 19.92
CA ARG A 169 14.30 10.58 20.96
C ARG A 169 14.22 9.40 21.91
N PRO A 170 15.30 8.59 22.02
CA PRO A 170 15.38 7.59 23.06
C PRO A 170 15.30 8.31 24.41
N SER A 171 14.33 7.89 25.23
CA SER A 171 14.19 8.37 26.61
C SER A 171 15.52 8.18 27.34
N THR A 172 16.22 9.29 27.59
CA THR A 172 17.39 9.30 28.46
C THR A 172 16.87 8.98 29.87
N PRO A 173 17.38 7.94 30.53
CA PRO A 173 16.99 7.67 31.90
C PRO A 173 17.49 8.79 32.79
N GLU A 174 16.57 9.46 33.48
CA GLU A 174 16.89 10.36 34.59
C GLU A 174 17.71 9.59 35.63
N LYS A 175 18.82 10.18 36.01
CA LYS A 175 19.65 9.75 37.14
C LYS A 175 19.07 10.23 38.45
#